data_339a0fe7d52499a46fcd84a47dc83113
#
_entry.id   339a0fe7d52499a46fcd84a47dc83113
#
_cell.length_a   1.000
_cell.length_b   1.000
_cell.length_c   1.000
_cell.angle_alpha   90.00
_cell.angle_beta   90.00
_cell.angle_gamma   90.00
#
_symmetry.space_group_name_H-M   'P 1'
#
loop_
_entity.id
_entity.type
_entity.pdbx_description
1 polymer ?
#
loop_
_entity_poly.entity_id
_entity_poly.type
_entity_poly.pdbx_seq_one_letter_code
_entity_poly.pdbx_strand_id
1 'polypeptide(L)'
;MTTTINDVIDALSTAPSTVERGTRFEELMVDYSTLDPTLAHQYMNVSRWVDWPHRGKSPDVGIDLVAQDRTTGGWSAIQCKFYSPTHTLQKADIDSFFTASGKKWDGVGFTNRIIISTTPKWSNHAEEALDAQQIPVQRIGTDEIASSPIDWVFTNKPRVEVDLRPHGRYTLRPHQATAIDAILAGFRTSDRGQWISACGTGKTFTSLKLAEHLAADHGGSLRVLFLAPSIQLVAQTLREWTAQSATDLRASVVCSDT
;
A
#
# COMPACT_ATOMS: atom_id res chain seq x y z
N MET A 1 -4.63 20.98 11.55
CA MET A 1 -4.51 19.65 12.23
C MET A 1 -4.41 18.62 11.13
N THR A 2 -3.44 17.74 11.19
CA THR A 2 -3.29 16.66 10.22
C THR A 2 -4.30 15.57 10.59
N THR A 3 -5.24 15.27 9.72
CA THR A 3 -6.23 14.20 9.90
C THR A 3 -5.54 12.85 9.75
N THR A 4 -5.81 11.93 10.65
CA THR A 4 -5.24 10.57 10.67
C THR A 4 -6.28 9.55 10.21
N ILE A 5 -5.85 8.33 9.88
CA ILE A 5 -6.77 7.23 9.60
C ILE A 5 -7.73 6.95 10.78
N ASN A 6 -7.29 7.16 12.02
CA ASN A 6 -8.16 6.97 13.19
C ASN A 6 -9.28 8.01 13.22
N ASP A 7 -9.00 9.27 12.88
CA ASP A 7 -10.04 10.31 12.75
C ASP A 7 -11.06 9.94 11.67
N VAL A 8 -10.60 9.29 10.59
CA VAL A 8 -11.46 8.78 9.51
C VAL A 8 -12.34 7.63 10.00
N ILE A 9 -11.76 6.66 10.72
CA ILE A 9 -12.49 5.54 11.31
C ILE A 9 -13.58 6.05 12.27
N ASP A 10 -13.25 7.02 13.12
CA ASP A 10 -14.20 7.64 14.03
C ASP A 10 -15.34 8.34 13.28
N ALA A 11 -15.01 9.10 12.25
CA ALA A 11 -15.99 9.76 11.40
C ALA A 11 -16.93 8.77 10.69
N LEU A 12 -16.38 7.70 10.10
CA LEU A 12 -17.17 6.64 9.46
C LEU A 12 -18.04 5.87 10.47
N SER A 13 -17.59 5.74 11.71
CA SER A 13 -18.35 5.08 12.78
C SER A 13 -19.67 5.80 13.11
N THR A 14 -19.79 7.08 12.77
CA THR A 14 -21.01 7.86 12.95
C THR A 14 -22.09 7.62 11.89
N ALA A 15 -21.79 6.85 10.85
CA ALA A 15 -22.76 6.55 9.78
C ALA A 15 -23.99 5.79 10.33
N PRO A 16 -25.19 6.03 9.77
CA PRO A 16 -26.47 5.57 10.34
C PRO A 16 -26.62 4.04 10.42
N SER A 17 -25.95 3.30 9.55
CA SER A 17 -26.05 1.84 9.53
C SER A 17 -24.69 1.17 9.30
N THR A 18 -24.60 -0.12 9.70
CA THR A 18 -23.41 -0.95 9.46
C THR A 18 -23.15 -1.17 7.97
N VAL A 19 -24.20 -1.30 7.17
CA VAL A 19 -24.10 -1.44 5.70
C VAL A 19 -23.51 -0.17 5.10
N GLU A 20 -24.01 1.01 5.47
CA GLU A 20 -23.49 2.28 4.96
C GLU A 20 -22.03 2.50 5.34
N ARG A 21 -21.65 2.13 6.57
CA ARG A 21 -20.24 2.16 7.02
C ARG A 21 -19.36 1.28 6.18
N GLY A 22 -19.79 0.05 5.94
CA GLY A 22 -19.06 -0.91 5.09
C GLY A 22 -18.85 -0.34 3.69
N THR A 23 -19.91 0.09 3.03
CA THR A 23 -19.85 0.65 1.67
C THR A 23 -18.93 1.88 1.59
N ARG A 24 -19.02 2.80 2.54
CA ARG A 24 -18.13 3.98 2.57
C ARG A 24 -16.67 3.59 2.79
N PHE A 25 -16.41 2.59 3.61
CA PHE A 25 -15.06 2.08 3.82
C PHE A 25 -14.51 1.39 2.57
N GLU A 26 -15.33 0.61 1.85
CA GLU A 26 -14.95 0.01 0.56
C GLU A 26 -14.58 1.08 -0.47
N GLU A 27 -15.42 2.11 -0.64
CA GLU A 27 -15.16 3.24 -1.55
C GLU A 27 -13.85 3.94 -1.18
N LEU A 28 -13.63 4.21 0.10
CA LEU A 28 -12.41 4.81 0.60
C LEU A 28 -11.18 3.93 0.32
N MET A 29 -11.32 2.61 0.41
CA MET A 29 -10.22 1.69 0.13
C MET A 29 -9.92 1.53 -1.37
N VAL A 30 -10.88 1.78 -2.26
CA VAL A 30 -10.61 1.95 -3.70
C VAL A 30 -9.70 3.17 -3.91
N ASP A 31 -10.07 4.33 -3.34
CA ASP A 31 -9.29 5.55 -3.47
C ASP A 31 -7.89 5.39 -2.83
N TYR A 32 -7.83 4.80 -1.63
CA TYR A 32 -6.56 4.47 -0.98
C TYR A 32 -5.66 3.61 -1.86
N SER A 33 -6.21 2.53 -2.43
CA SER A 33 -5.43 1.60 -3.27
C SER A 33 -4.94 2.21 -4.57
N THR A 34 -5.60 3.27 -5.05
CA THR A 34 -5.18 4.00 -6.26
C THR A 34 -4.21 5.14 -5.98
N LEU A 35 -4.19 5.66 -4.75
CA LEU A 35 -3.38 6.81 -4.35
C LEU A 35 -2.15 6.43 -3.53
N ASP A 36 -2.19 5.34 -2.76
CA ASP A 36 -1.00 4.83 -2.08
C ASP A 36 0.06 4.47 -3.10
N PRO A 37 1.27 5.07 -3.04
CA PRO A 37 2.27 4.88 -4.09
C PRO A 37 2.71 3.43 -4.27
N THR A 38 2.70 2.63 -3.20
CA THR A 38 3.09 1.21 -3.26
C THR A 38 2.00 0.39 -3.94
N LEU A 39 0.75 0.57 -3.52
CA LEU A 39 -0.38 -0.14 -4.11
C LEU A 39 -0.65 0.31 -5.55
N ALA A 40 -0.60 1.60 -5.84
CA ALA A 40 -0.75 2.15 -7.19
C ALA A 40 0.36 1.69 -8.15
N HIS A 41 1.57 1.44 -7.63
CA HIS A 41 2.65 0.84 -8.41
C HIS A 41 2.39 -0.64 -8.71
N GLN A 42 1.85 -1.38 -7.75
CA GLN A 42 1.58 -2.81 -7.87
C GLN A 42 0.30 -3.10 -8.65
N TYR A 43 -0.76 -2.33 -8.42
CA TYR A 43 -2.10 -2.60 -8.93
C TYR A 43 -2.58 -1.58 -9.95
N MET A 44 -3.46 -2.03 -10.83
CA MET A 44 -4.28 -1.23 -11.75
C MET A 44 -5.71 -1.76 -11.73
N ASN A 45 -6.64 -1.05 -12.36
CA ASN A 45 -8.04 -1.47 -12.48
C ASN A 45 -8.66 -1.83 -11.12
N VAL A 46 -8.33 -1.04 -10.08
CA VAL A 46 -8.95 -1.21 -8.75
C VAL A 46 -10.40 -0.75 -8.82
N SER A 47 -11.32 -1.63 -8.43
CA SER A 47 -12.75 -1.31 -8.41
C SER A 47 -13.48 -2.11 -7.32
N ARG A 48 -14.69 -1.68 -7.00
CA ARG A 48 -15.56 -2.50 -6.16
C ARG A 48 -15.97 -3.76 -6.90
N TRP A 49 -16.24 -4.83 -6.16
CA TRP A 49 -16.75 -6.09 -6.69
C TRP A 49 -17.98 -5.89 -7.58
N VAL A 50 -18.90 -5.02 -7.16
CA VAL A 50 -20.13 -4.73 -7.88
C VAL A 50 -19.90 -4.14 -9.28
N ASP A 51 -18.76 -3.52 -9.50
CA ASP A 51 -18.38 -2.86 -10.76
C ASP A 51 -17.44 -3.72 -11.61
N TRP A 52 -17.01 -4.88 -11.09
CA TRP A 52 -16.09 -5.77 -11.81
C TRP A 52 -16.78 -6.51 -12.97
N PRO A 53 -16.28 -6.38 -14.22
CA PRO A 53 -16.95 -6.95 -15.38
C PRO A 53 -17.14 -8.47 -15.32
N HIS A 54 -16.16 -9.18 -14.74
CA HIS A 54 -16.17 -10.66 -14.71
C HIS A 54 -17.06 -11.27 -13.62
N ARG A 55 -17.66 -10.47 -12.73
CA ARG A 55 -18.59 -11.02 -11.73
C ARG A 55 -19.90 -11.56 -12.31
N GLY A 56 -20.24 -11.14 -13.54
CA GLY A 56 -21.52 -11.45 -14.16
C GLY A 56 -22.70 -10.87 -13.36
N LYS A 57 -23.71 -11.70 -13.10
CA LYS A 57 -24.90 -11.34 -12.29
C LYS A 57 -24.80 -11.80 -10.83
N SER A 58 -23.60 -12.16 -10.36
CA SER A 58 -23.43 -12.67 -8.99
C SER A 58 -23.72 -11.59 -7.96
N PRO A 59 -24.44 -11.94 -6.87
CA PRO A 59 -24.63 -11.02 -5.75
C PRO A 59 -23.31 -10.77 -5.02
N ASP A 60 -23.37 -10.02 -3.92
CA ASP A 60 -22.29 -9.95 -2.95
C ASP A 60 -21.97 -11.36 -2.40
N VAL A 61 -20.68 -11.71 -2.44
CA VAL A 61 -20.19 -13.05 -2.08
C VAL A 61 -19.07 -12.98 -1.04
N GLY A 62 -18.85 -11.79 -0.47
CA GLY A 62 -17.78 -11.54 0.49
C GLY A 62 -16.47 -11.11 -0.15
N ILE A 63 -16.46 -10.77 -1.44
CA ILE A 63 -15.41 -10.01 -2.10
C ILE A 63 -15.92 -8.58 -2.24
N ASP A 64 -15.20 -7.62 -1.67
CA ASP A 64 -15.62 -6.22 -1.66
C ASP A 64 -14.99 -5.43 -2.79
N LEU A 65 -13.68 -5.63 -3.03
CA LEU A 65 -12.93 -4.99 -4.10
C LEU A 65 -12.14 -6.00 -4.92
N VAL A 66 -11.72 -5.58 -6.09
CA VAL A 66 -10.79 -6.30 -6.97
C VAL A 66 -9.71 -5.37 -7.47
N ALA A 67 -8.51 -5.91 -7.72
CA ALA A 67 -7.40 -5.18 -8.28
C ALA A 67 -6.61 -6.08 -9.25
N GLN A 68 -6.10 -5.52 -10.33
CA GLN A 68 -5.28 -6.25 -11.28
C GLN A 68 -3.80 -5.93 -11.07
N ASP A 69 -2.98 -6.96 -10.88
CA ASP A 69 -1.53 -6.81 -10.75
C ASP A 69 -0.92 -6.35 -12.07
N ARG A 70 -0.14 -5.26 -12.04
CA ARG A 70 0.46 -4.65 -13.24
C ARG A 70 1.51 -5.53 -13.90
N THR A 71 2.19 -6.35 -13.12
CA THR A 71 3.31 -7.16 -13.59
C THR A 71 2.85 -8.46 -14.20
N THR A 72 1.93 -9.14 -13.53
CA THR A 72 1.47 -10.47 -13.92
C THR A 72 0.16 -10.47 -14.72
N GLY A 73 -0.60 -9.38 -14.63
CA GLY A 73 -1.96 -9.28 -15.16
C GLY A 73 -3.00 -10.09 -14.36
N GLY A 74 -2.56 -10.77 -13.30
CA GLY A 74 -3.43 -11.56 -12.43
C GLY A 74 -4.36 -10.68 -11.59
N TRP A 75 -5.50 -11.23 -11.16
CA TRP A 75 -6.45 -10.51 -10.33
C TRP A 75 -6.28 -10.86 -8.85
N SER A 76 -6.36 -9.85 -8.00
CA SER A 76 -6.42 -9.95 -6.54
C SER A 76 -7.85 -9.75 -6.07
N ALA A 77 -8.35 -10.64 -5.19
CA ALA A 77 -9.59 -10.43 -4.46
C ALA A 77 -9.27 -9.67 -3.16
N ILE A 78 -10.10 -8.70 -2.80
CA ILE A 78 -9.90 -7.88 -1.61
C ILE A 78 -11.18 -7.91 -0.76
N GLN A 79 -11.02 -8.15 0.54
CA GLN A 79 -12.09 -8.01 1.52
C GLN A 79 -11.78 -6.86 2.47
N CYS A 80 -12.80 -6.02 2.73
CA CYS A 80 -12.73 -4.88 3.64
C CYS A 80 -13.52 -5.18 4.90
N LYS A 81 -12.89 -5.10 6.07
CA LYS A 81 -13.53 -5.33 7.38
C LYS A 81 -13.47 -4.09 8.24
N PHE A 82 -14.61 -3.41 8.34
CA PHE A 82 -14.76 -2.23 9.19
C PHE A 82 -15.30 -2.64 10.56
N TYR A 83 -14.41 -2.78 11.53
CA TYR A 83 -14.73 -3.14 12.90
C TYR A 83 -14.17 -2.12 13.91
N SER A 84 -14.73 -2.11 15.11
CA SER A 84 -14.12 -1.40 16.24
C SER A 84 -12.70 -1.92 16.49
N PRO A 85 -11.74 -1.07 16.89
CA PRO A 85 -10.38 -1.50 17.26
C PRO A 85 -10.32 -2.55 18.39
N THR A 86 -11.39 -2.67 19.17
CA THR A 86 -11.53 -3.66 20.24
C THR A 86 -12.11 -4.99 19.78
N HIS A 87 -12.73 -5.03 18.59
CA HIS A 87 -13.31 -6.25 18.03
C HIS A 87 -12.23 -7.26 17.66
N THR A 88 -12.46 -8.55 17.96
CA THR A 88 -11.58 -9.64 17.52
C THR A 88 -12.20 -10.30 16.29
N LEU A 89 -11.53 -10.20 15.14
CA LEU A 89 -11.93 -10.81 13.89
C LEU A 89 -11.92 -12.33 14.03
N GLN A 90 -13.03 -12.98 13.69
CA GLN A 90 -13.20 -14.43 13.79
C GLN A 90 -13.00 -15.08 12.42
N LYS A 91 -12.69 -16.39 12.42
CA LYS A 91 -12.60 -17.17 11.17
C LYS A 91 -13.88 -17.06 10.33
N ALA A 92 -15.05 -17.10 10.96
CA ALA A 92 -16.34 -16.98 10.29
C ALA A 92 -16.50 -15.66 9.53
N ASP A 93 -15.80 -14.59 9.93
CA ASP A 93 -15.86 -13.30 9.25
C ASP A 93 -15.18 -13.32 7.87
N ILE A 94 -14.31 -14.31 7.61
CA ILE A 94 -13.48 -14.42 6.39
C ILE A 94 -13.76 -15.69 5.58
N ASP A 95 -14.54 -16.64 6.07
CA ASP A 95 -14.79 -17.93 5.38
C ASP A 95 -15.48 -17.75 4.02
N SER A 96 -16.45 -16.84 3.93
CA SER A 96 -17.13 -16.53 2.65
C SER A 96 -16.16 -15.98 1.61
N PHE A 97 -15.23 -15.14 2.03
CA PHE A 97 -14.20 -14.58 1.17
C PHE A 97 -13.27 -15.64 0.59
N PHE A 98 -12.80 -16.57 1.42
CA PHE A 98 -11.96 -17.68 0.93
C PHE A 98 -12.71 -18.56 -0.05
N THR A 99 -13.98 -18.83 0.23
CA THR A 99 -14.83 -19.62 -0.65
C THR A 99 -15.04 -18.94 -2.01
N ALA A 100 -15.36 -17.65 -2.01
CA ALA A 100 -15.62 -16.88 -3.21
C ALA A 100 -14.36 -16.63 -4.03
N SER A 101 -13.25 -16.26 -3.38
CA SER A 101 -11.98 -15.97 -4.03
C SER A 101 -11.24 -17.24 -4.52
N GLY A 102 -11.68 -18.43 -4.10
CA GLY A 102 -11.20 -19.70 -4.63
C GLY A 102 -11.87 -20.13 -5.94
N LYS A 103 -12.93 -19.44 -6.37
CA LYS A 103 -13.68 -19.76 -7.59
C LYS A 103 -13.17 -18.98 -8.80
N LYS A 104 -13.53 -19.46 -9.99
CA LYS A 104 -13.39 -18.69 -11.23
C LYS A 104 -14.71 -17.98 -11.55
N TRP A 105 -14.60 -16.75 -12.00
CA TRP A 105 -15.69 -15.87 -12.37
C TRP A 105 -15.52 -15.49 -13.83
N ASP A 106 -16.46 -15.86 -14.68
CA ASP A 106 -16.36 -15.70 -16.14
C ASP A 106 -15.00 -16.21 -16.69
N GLY A 107 -14.54 -17.36 -16.16
CA GLY A 107 -13.25 -17.96 -16.53
C GLY A 107 -12.02 -17.35 -15.84
N VAL A 108 -12.17 -16.20 -15.16
CA VAL A 108 -11.10 -15.48 -14.46
C VAL A 108 -11.00 -15.97 -13.02
N GLY A 109 -9.80 -16.33 -12.57
CA GLY A 109 -9.48 -16.68 -11.18
C GLY A 109 -8.61 -15.63 -10.52
N PHE A 110 -8.60 -15.65 -9.20
CA PHE A 110 -7.71 -14.81 -8.41
C PHE A 110 -6.37 -15.49 -8.18
N THR A 111 -5.30 -14.71 -8.24
CA THR A 111 -3.92 -15.13 -7.99
C THR A 111 -3.40 -14.65 -6.63
N ASN A 112 -4.08 -13.69 -6.01
CA ASN A 112 -3.74 -13.15 -4.72
C ASN A 112 -5.01 -12.74 -3.94
N ARG A 113 -4.89 -12.63 -2.63
CA ARG A 113 -5.93 -12.22 -1.69
C ARG A 113 -5.42 -11.13 -0.78
N ILE A 114 -6.27 -10.15 -0.48
CA ILE A 114 -5.94 -9.07 0.45
C ILE A 114 -7.11 -8.93 1.44
N ILE A 115 -6.81 -8.81 2.73
CA ILE A 115 -7.79 -8.48 3.74
C ILE A 115 -7.38 -7.15 4.38
N ILE A 116 -8.22 -6.12 4.21
CA ILE A 116 -8.05 -4.80 4.80
C ILE A 116 -8.93 -4.74 6.04
N SER A 117 -8.35 -4.50 7.22
CA SER A 117 -9.11 -4.49 8.46
C SER A 117 -8.78 -3.30 9.34
N THR A 118 -9.82 -2.69 9.94
CA THR A 118 -9.66 -1.61 10.92
C THR A 118 -9.41 -2.14 12.35
N THR A 119 -9.50 -3.45 12.59
CA THR A 119 -9.08 -4.05 13.86
C THR A 119 -7.75 -4.78 13.74
N PRO A 120 -6.82 -4.59 14.70
CA PRO A 120 -5.58 -5.34 14.75
C PRO A 120 -5.75 -6.73 15.39
N LYS A 121 -6.92 -7.01 15.99
CA LYS A 121 -7.16 -8.22 16.78
C LYS A 121 -7.74 -9.34 15.92
N TRP A 122 -7.07 -10.46 15.86
CA TRP A 122 -7.48 -11.67 15.16
C TRP A 122 -7.54 -12.84 16.12
N SER A 123 -8.53 -13.71 15.98
CA SER A 123 -8.57 -14.95 16.76
C SER A 123 -7.54 -15.94 16.21
N ASN A 124 -7.06 -16.88 17.05
CA ASN A 124 -6.12 -17.91 16.63
C ASN A 124 -6.62 -18.69 15.40
N HIS A 125 -7.92 -19.01 15.36
CA HIS A 125 -8.50 -19.71 14.22
C HIS A 125 -8.56 -18.85 12.95
N ALA A 126 -8.66 -17.53 13.08
CA ALA A 126 -8.56 -16.63 11.93
C ALA A 126 -7.13 -16.53 11.42
N GLU A 127 -6.14 -16.48 12.32
CA GLU A 127 -4.71 -16.52 11.97
C GLU A 127 -4.35 -17.83 11.26
N GLU A 128 -4.73 -18.99 11.84
CA GLU A 128 -4.51 -20.31 11.25
C GLU A 128 -5.16 -20.45 9.86
N ALA A 129 -6.31 -19.80 9.65
CA ALA A 129 -6.98 -19.84 8.34
C ALA A 129 -6.22 -19.09 7.23
N LEU A 130 -5.27 -18.22 7.56
CA LEU A 130 -4.41 -17.54 6.59
C LEU A 130 -3.23 -18.41 6.16
N ASP A 131 -2.81 -19.33 7.04
CA ASP A 131 -1.66 -20.18 6.80
C ASP A 131 -1.94 -21.22 5.71
N ALA A 132 -0.90 -21.62 5.00
CA ALA A 132 -0.90 -22.68 4.01
C ALA A 132 -1.97 -22.54 2.91
N GLN A 133 -2.42 -21.33 2.60
CA GLN A 133 -3.35 -21.07 1.50
C GLN A 133 -2.67 -21.23 0.15
N GLN A 134 -3.31 -21.93 -0.80
CA GLN A 134 -2.80 -22.06 -2.18
C GLN A 134 -2.70 -20.71 -2.89
N ILE A 135 -3.66 -19.81 -2.63
CA ILE A 135 -3.63 -18.42 -3.09
C ILE A 135 -3.09 -17.58 -1.92
N PRO A 136 -1.96 -16.88 -2.06
CA PRO A 136 -1.38 -16.07 -0.99
C PRO A 136 -2.36 -15.06 -0.42
N VAL A 137 -2.27 -14.81 0.89
CA VAL A 137 -3.12 -13.84 1.59
C VAL A 137 -2.24 -12.77 2.22
N GLN A 138 -2.47 -11.53 1.85
CA GLN A 138 -1.85 -10.34 2.46
C GLN A 138 -2.85 -9.68 3.40
N ARG A 139 -2.37 -9.14 4.52
CA ARG A 139 -3.16 -8.28 5.40
C ARG A 139 -2.69 -6.84 5.27
N ILE A 140 -3.63 -5.91 5.32
CA ILE A 140 -3.39 -4.47 5.43
C ILE A 140 -4.19 -3.99 6.64
N GLY A 141 -3.48 -3.55 7.68
CA GLY A 141 -4.06 -3.03 8.91
C GLY A 141 -4.02 -1.49 8.96
N THR A 142 -4.53 -0.96 10.06
CA THR A 142 -4.53 0.51 10.30
C THR A 142 -3.13 1.10 10.35
N ASP A 143 -2.12 0.33 10.80
CA ASP A 143 -0.74 0.81 10.89
C ASP A 143 -0.10 0.98 9.51
N GLU A 144 -0.36 0.06 8.58
CA GLU A 144 0.07 0.19 7.18
C GLU A 144 -0.62 1.38 6.51
N ILE A 145 -1.93 1.53 6.71
CA ILE A 145 -2.69 2.65 6.17
C ILE A 145 -2.19 3.97 6.76
N ALA A 146 -1.94 4.03 8.07
CA ALA A 146 -1.41 5.21 8.75
C ALA A 146 0.00 5.60 8.28
N SER A 147 0.81 4.62 7.87
CA SER A 147 2.16 4.85 7.36
C SER A 147 2.20 5.28 5.89
N SER A 148 1.07 5.26 5.21
CA SER A 148 0.96 5.69 3.82
C SER A 148 1.17 7.20 3.69
N PRO A 149 1.90 7.66 2.65
CA PRO A 149 2.10 9.08 2.39
C PRO A 149 0.86 9.71 1.70
N ILE A 150 -0.29 9.57 2.35
CA ILE A 150 -1.58 10.11 1.90
C ILE A 150 -2.07 11.10 2.96
N ASP A 151 -2.51 12.27 2.51
CA ASP A 151 -3.20 13.24 3.34
C ASP A 151 -4.70 12.94 3.35
N TRP A 152 -5.26 12.74 4.54
CA TRP A 152 -6.68 12.54 4.77
C TRP A 152 -7.34 13.91 4.97
N VAL A 153 -8.23 14.30 4.09
CA VAL A 153 -8.87 15.61 4.13
C VAL A 153 -10.38 15.46 4.34
N PHE A 154 -10.88 15.96 5.46
CA PHE A 154 -12.33 16.06 5.65
C PHE A 154 -12.89 17.24 4.87
N THR A 155 -13.89 16.98 4.04
CA THR A 155 -14.65 18.03 3.38
C THR A 155 -15.93 18.34 4.17
N ASN A 156 -16.13 19.63 4.47
CA ASN A 156 -17.33 20.11 5.15
C ASN A 156 -18.53 20.15 4.18
N LYS A 157 -19.04 18.98 3.81
CA LYS A 157 -20.34 18.81 3.15
C LYS A 157 -21.35 18.29 4.16
N PRO A 158 -22.67 18.28 3.86
CA PRO A 158 -23.70 17.80 4.78
C PRO A 158 -23.50 16.35 5.26
N ARG A 159 -22.65 15.61 4.58
CA ARG A 159 -22.09 14.32 5.01
C ARG A 159 -20.59 14.47 5.10
N VAL A 160 -19.97 13.87 6.11
CA VAL A 160 -18.52 13.80 6.21
C VAL A 160 -18.00 12.99 5.02
N GLU A 161 -17.40 13.67 4.06
CA GLU A 161 -16.66 13.05 2.96
C GLU A 161 -15.18 13.18 3.26
N VAL A 162 -14.42 12.13 3.00
CA VAL A 162 -12.98 12.09 3.15
C VAL A 162 -12.37 12.11 1.77
N ASP A 163 -11.64 13.17 1.45
CA ASP A 163 -10.80 13.23 0.26
C ASP A 163 -9.41 12.71 0.59
N LEU A 164 -8.85 11.90 -0.29
CA LEU A 164 -7.47 11.45 -0.21
C LEU A 164 -6.62 12.27 -1.18
N ARG A 165 -5.47 12.72 -0.71
CA ARG A 165 -4.51 13.45 -1.55
C ARG A 165 -3.12 12.84 -1.41
N PRO A 166 -2.39 12.66 -2.53
CA PRO A 166 -1.00 12.28 -2.43
C PRO A 166 -0.23 13.28 -1.59
N HIS A 167 0.57 12.80 -0.66
CA HIS A 167 1.46 13.68 0.11
C HIS A 167 2.42 14.38 -0.84
N GLY A 168 2.65 15.69 -0.63
CA GLY A 168 3.55 16.47 -1.47
C GLY A 168 4.97 15.90 -1.47
N ARG A 169 5.66 15.97 -2.62
CA ARG A 169 7.05 15.52 -2.69
C ARG A 169 7.94 16.40 -1.84
N TYR A 170 8.86 15.78 -1.13
CA TYR A 170 9.86 16.49 -0.34
C TYR A 170 10.87 17.22 -1.23
N THR A 171 11.36 18.34 -0.75
CA THR A 171 12.50 19.03 -1.34
C THR A 171 13.77 18.67 -0.59
N LEU A 172 14.90 18.60 -1.31
CA LEU A 172 16.19 18.38 -0.70
C LEU A 172 16.52 19.50 0.29
N ARG A 173 16.92 19.11 1.48
CA ARG A 173 17.49 20.06 2.46
C ARG A 173 18.94 20.38 2.08
N PRO A 174 19.50 21.55 2.48
CA PRO A 174 20.86 21.95 2.08
C PRO A 174 21.93 20.90 2.37
N HIS A 175 21.89 20.25 3.54
CA HIS A 175 22.87 19.22 3.89
C HIS A 175 22.73 17.93 3.04
N GLN A 176 21.54 17.63 2.55
CA GLN A 176 21.29 16.49 1.65
C GLN A 176 21.83 16.77 0.24
N ALA A 177 21.61 17.99 -0.27
CA ALA A 177 22.17 18.43 -1.54
C ALA A 177 23.72 18.41 -1.49
N THR A 178 24.32 18.98 -0.45
CA THR A 178 25.77 18.93 -0.25
C THR A 178 26.32 17.48 -0.21
N ALA A 179 25.60 16.56 0.43
CA ALA A 179 25.99 15.15 0.47
C ALA A 179 25.94 14.50 -0.92
N ILE A 180 24.92 14.76 -1.72
CA ILE A 180 24.80 14.28 -3.10
C ILE A 180 25.98 14.80 -3.94
N ASP A 181 26.26 16.10 -3.89
CA ASP A 181 27.35 16.72 -4.63
C ASP A 181 28.72 16.08 -4.29
N ALA A 182 28.95 15.85 -2.99
CA ALA A 182 30.17 15.20 -2.51
C ALA A 182 30.30 13.75 -3.00
N ILE A 183 29.18 12.99 -2.99
CA ILE A 183 29.17 11.61 -3.48
C ILE A 183 29.42 11.56 -5.00
N LEU A 184 28.76 12.42 -5.77
CA LEU A 184 28.95 12.50 -7.22
C LEU A 184 30.39 12.92 -7.58
N ALA A 185 30.96 13.85 -6.82
CA ALA A 185 32.39 14.23 -6.98
C ALA A 185 33.30 13.04 -6.67
N GLY A 186 33.02 12.26 -5.62
CA GLY A 186 33.78 11.05 -5.28
C GLY A 186 33.73 9.98 -6.38
N PHE A 187 32.59 9.79 -7.02
CA PHE A 187 32.41 8.82 -8.12
C PHE A 187 33.16 9.18 -9.41
N ARG A 188 33.69 10.40 -9.53
CA ARG A 188 34.58 10.76 -10.65
C ARG A 188 35.97 10.13 -10.52
N THR A 189 36.36 9.73 -9.33
CA THR A 189 37.71 9.22 -9.02
C THR A 189 37.71 7.80 -8.43
N SER A 190 36.54 7.31 -7.98
CA SER A 190 36.41 6.00 -7.35
C SER A 190 35.05 5.38 -7.74
N ASP A 191 35.01 4.07 -7.90
CA ASP A 191 33.80 3.29 -8.17
C ASP A 191 32.98 2.95 -6.91
N ARG A 192 33.49 3.32 -5.73
CA ARG A 192 32.87 3.07 -4.42
C ARG A 192 33.20 4.17 -3.41
N GLY A 193 32.32 4.32 -2.43
CA GLY A 193 32.50 5.28 -1.35
C GLY A 193 31.70 4.90 -0.11
N GLN A 194 31.90 5.65 0.96
CA GLN A 194 31.14 5.53 2.19
C GLN A 194 30.51 6.88 2.53
N TRP A 195 29.21 6.89 2.73
CA TRP A 195 28.48 8.06 3.23
C TRP A 195 28.02 7.84 4.66
N ILE A 196 28.55 8.64 5.58
CA ILE A 196 28.23 8.59 7.00
C ILE A 196 27.31 9.77 7.33
N SER A 197 26.14 9.50 7.88
CA SER A 197 25.17 10.52 8.26
C SER A 197 24.41 10.09 9.51
N ALA A 198 24.02 11.03 10.35
CA ALA A 198 23.30 10.77 11.59
C ALA A 198 21.90 10.14 11.33
N CYS A 199 21.31 9.54 12.37
CA CYS A 199 19.93 9.07 12.30
C CYS A 199 18.98 10.27 12.11
N GLY A 200 17.88 10.06 11.37
CA GLY A 200 16.87 11.11 11.14
C GLY A 200 17.23 12.19 10.09
N THR A 201 18.40 12.12 9.45
CA THR A 201 18.81 13.08 8.42
C THR A 201 18.18 12.86 7.05
N GLY A 202 17.32 11.84 6.89
CA GLY A 202 16.65 11.51 5.63
C GLY A 202 17.53 10.77 4.64
N LYS A 203 18.36 9.82 5.11
CA LYS A 203 19.25 9.03 4.26
C LYS A 203 18.51 8.31 3.12
N THR A 204 17.34 7.73 3.41
CA THR A 204 16.52 7.02 2.43
C THR A 204 16.09 7.93 1.29
N PHE A 205 15.60 9.14 1.62
CA PHE A 205 15.23 10.14 0.62
C PHE A 205 16.45 10.65 -0.16
N THR A 206 17.56 10.91 0.52
CA THR A 206 18.81 11.36 -0.13
C THR A 206 19.33 10.30 -1.10
N SER A 207 19.27 9.01 -0.75
CA SER A 207 19.71 7.92 -1.64
C SER A 207 18.81 7.79 -2.87
N LEU A 208 17.50 8.02 -2.75
CA LEU A 208 16.60 8.12 -3.90
C LEU A 208 17.04 9.25 -4.84
N LYS A 209 17.25 10.45 -4.29
CA LYS A 209 17.64 11.62 -5.10
C LYS A 209 19.02 11.45 -5.77
N LEU A 210 19.94 10.77 -5.09
CA LEU A 210 21.23 10.38 -5.71
C LEU A 210 21.00 9.41 -6.89
N ALA A 211 20.14 8.41 -6.73
CA ALA A 211 19.81 7.47 -7.80
C ALA A 211 19.16 8.18 -9.01
N GLU A 212 18.29 9.15 -8.76
CA GLU A 212 17.69 9.98 -9.82
C GLU A 212 18.72 10.83 -10.57
N HIS A 213 19.70 11.43 -9.87
CA HIS A 213 20.80 12.16 -10.51
C HIS A 213 21.66 11.23 -11.38
N LEU A 214 22.04 10.07 -10.84
CA LEU A 214 22.79 9.09 -11.60
C LEU A 214 22.02 8.56 -12.82
N ALA A 215 20.70 8.37 -12.70
CA ALA A 215 19.86 7.97 -13.82
C ALA A 215 19.83 9.04 -14.91
N ALA A 216 19.73 10.32 -14.54
CA ALA A 216 19.76 11.42 -15.50
C ALA A 216 21.08 11.46 -16.27
N ASP A 217 22.21 11.26 -15.60
CA ASP A 217 23.54 11.21 -16.22
C ASP A 217 23.72 9.99 -17.15
N HIS A 218 22.90 8.93 -16.99
CA HIS A 218 22.93 7.70 -17.79
C HIS A 218 21.73 7.59 -18.77
N GLY A 219 21.27 8.70 -19.28
CA GLY A 219 20.21 8.72 -20.30
C GLY A 219 18.80 8.41 -19.78
N GLY A 220 18.55 8.66 -18.49
CA GLY A 220 17.25 8.53 -17.86
C GLY A 220 16.89 7.12 -17.37
N SER A 221 17.81 6.17 -17.43
CA SER A 221 17.59 4.79 -16.95
C SER A 221 18.77 4.28 -16.13
N LEU A 222 18.48 3.74 -14.94
CA LEU A 222 19.47 3.17 -14.03
C LEU A 222 18.90 1.91 -13.35
N ARG A 223 19.73 0.90 -13.15
CA ARG A 223 19.42 -0.23 -12.27
C ARG A 223 20.11 -0.04 -10.94
N VAL A 224 19.34 -0.04 -9.86
CA VAL A 224 19.82 0.13 -8.49
C VAL A 224 19.56 -1.17 -7.72
N LEU A 225 20.59 -1.71 -7.09
CA LEU A 225 20.47 -2.76 -6.07
C LEU A 225 20.53 -2.08 -4.69
N PHE A 226 19.43 -2.12 -3.94
CA PHE A 226 19.35 -1.62 -2.57
C PHE A 226 19.36 -2.80 -1.60
N LEU A 227 20.32 -2.83 -0.70
CA LEU A 227 20.45 -3.86 0.33
C LEU A 227 20.16 -3.27 1.69
N ALA A 228 19.29 -3.92 2.45
CA ALA A 228 18.95 -3.51 3.82
C ALA A 228 19.02 -4.72 4.76
N PRO A 229 19.38 -4.51 6.04
CA PRO A 229 19.55 -5.59 7.01
C PRO A 229 18.26 -6.18 7.56
N SER A 230 17.10 -5.61 7.22
CA SER A 230 15.80 -6.14 7.68
C SER A 230 14.70 -5.90 6.66
N ILE A 231 13.69 -6.77 6.68
CA ILE A 231 12.48 -6.67 5.83
C ILE A 231 11.75 -5.35 6.09
N GLN A 232 11.69 -4.90 7.34
CA GLN A 232 11.06 -3.63 7.70
C GLN A 232 11.72 -2.42 7.02
N LEU A 233 13.06 -2.39 6.95
CA LEU A 233 13.79 -1.33 6.26
C LEU A 233 13.61 -1.41 4.74
N VAL A 234 13.50 -2.60 4.16
CA VAL A 234 13.17 -2.75 2.73
C VAL A 234 11.78 -2.19 2.46
N ALA A 235 10.77 -2.57 3.24
CA ALA A 235 9.41 -2.10 3.10
C ALA A 235 9.30 -0.57 3.28
N GLN A 236 9.97 -0.01 4.28
CA GLN A 236 10.03 1.44 4.50
C GLN A 236 10.68 2.15 3.31
N THR A 237 11.80 1.64 2.82
CA THR A 237 12.51 2.24 1.67
C THR A 237 11.65 2.19 0.42
N LEU A 238 10.99 1.07 0.15
CA LEU A 238 10.11 0.93 -1.00
C LEU A 238 8.98 1.97 -0.96
N ARG A 239 8.28 2.08 0.19
CA ARG A 239 7.21 3.09 0.37
C ARG A 239 7.71 4.51 0.16
N GLU A 240 8.85 4.88 0.78
CA GLU A 240 9.39 6.23 0.66
C GLU A 240 9.86 6.53 -0.77
N TRP A 241 10.52 5.58 -1.43
CA TRP A 241 10.99 5.75 -2.79
C TRP A 241 9.84 5.85 -3.79
N THR A 242 8.83 5.00 -3.70
CA THR A 242 7.64 5.07 -4.58
C THR A 242 6.86 6.37 -4.39
N ALA A 243 6.73 6.85 -3.15
CA ALA A 243 6.05 8.10 -2.84
C ALA A 243 6.81 9.36 -3.32
N GLN A 244 8.15 9.34 -3.26
CA GLN A 244 8.97 10.52 -3.45
C GLN A 244 9.74 10.55 -4.76
N SER A 245 9.68 9.47 -5.56
CA SER A 245 10.34 9.41 -6.87
C SER A 245 9.77 10.44 -7.84
N ALA A 246 10.66 11.13 -8.55
CA ALA A 246 10.30 12.04 -9.64
C ALA A 246 10.17 11.28 -10.97
N THR A 247 10.68 10.05 -11.04
CA THR A 247 10.72 9.21 -12.24
C THR A 247 9.86 7.97 -12.04
N ASP A 248 9.54 7.28 -13.13
CA ASP A 248 8.85 5.98 -13.06
C ASP A 248 9.80 4.93 -12.43
N LEU A 249 9.47 4.49 -11.23
CA LEU A 249 10.25 3.53 -10.45
C LEU A 249 9.64 2.14 -10.58
N ARG A 250 10.40 1.19 -11.14
CA ARG A 250 10.05 -0.24 -11.16
C ARG A 250 10.86 -0.97 -10.11
N ALA A 251 10.19 -1.51 -9.11
CA ALA A 251 10.85 -2.20 -8.00
C ALA A 251 10.49 -3.69 -7.97
N SER A 252 11.49 -4.51 -7.63
CA SER A 252 11.30 -5.92 -7.25
C SER A 252 11.95 -6.14 -5.90
N VAL A 253 11.28 -6.84 -5.01
CA VAL A 253 11.77 -7.12 -3.66
C VAL A 253 12.04 -8.61 -3.52
N VAL A 254 13.20 -8.94 -2.97
CA VAL A 254 13.56 -10.30 -2.58
C VAL A 254 13.94 -10.28 -1.11
N CYS A 255 13.27 -11.06 -0.29
CA CYS A 255 13.55 -11.26 1.12
C CYS A 255 13.38 -12.73 1.47
N SER A 256 14.07 -13.20 2.50
CA SER A 256 13.87 -14.53 3.09
C SER A 256 13.24 -14.34 4.46
N ASP A 257 12.10 -14.98 4.70
CA ASP A 257 11.61 -15.24 6.05
C ASP A 257 12.42 -16.40 6.63
N THR A 258 13.14 -16.12 7.71
CA THR A 258 13.80 -17.14 8.54
C THR A 258 13.03 -17.33 9.81
#